data_5b9ab59260266e625671b40dabaa619d
#
_entry.id   5b9ab59260266e625671b40dabaa619d
#
_cell.length_a   1.000
_cell.length_b   1.000
_cell.length_c   1.000
_cell.angle_alpha   90.00
_cell.angle_beta   90.00
_cell.angle_gamma   90.00
#
_symmetry.space_group_name_H-M   'P 1'
#
loop_
_entity.id
_entity.type
_entity.pdbx_description
1 polymer ?
#
loop_
_entity_poly.entity_id
_entity_poly.type
_entity_poly.pdbx_seq_one_letter_code
_entity_poly.pdbx_strand_id
1 'polypeptide(L)'
;AAGILSWGQDLDHETSPFQVNLSYQVPRNKEADYIGKEALEKQRAIIDEGKAPFKMKMVGIIFGGKNIIDYAPDFWLIADMEGKEMGFVTSPWWSPELETNIGLAWVPWDSSEVGTKLQVKLPDEYSESSGVPVAGEVVDIPFRESVNPNKREVQAAKGLDFAD
;
A
#
# COMPACT_ATOMS: atom_id res chain seq x y z
N ALA A 1 -5.33 -9.93 5.52
CA ALA A 1 -4.21 -9.61 4.65
C ALA A 1 -4.56 -9.48 3.15
N ALA A 2 -5.86 -9.46 2.79
CA ALA A 2 -6.31 -9.38 1.40
C ALA A 2 -6.14 -7.99 0.74
N GLY A 3 -5.80 -6.94 1.50
CA GLY A 3 -5.63 -5.59 0.98
C GLY A 3 -6.95 -4.91 0.58
N ILE A 4 -8.04 -5.22 1.28
CA ILE A 4 -9.33 -4.56 1.07
C ILE A 4 -9.25 -3.14 1.63
N LEU A 5 -9.57 -2.16 0.79
CA LEU A 5 -9.53 -0.74 1.12
C LEU A 5 -10.84 -0.29 1.77
N SER A 6 -10.74 0.54 2.81
CA SER A 6 -11.87 1.14 3.52
C SER A 6 -12.09 2.57 3.05
N TRP A 7 -13.32 2.86 2.59
CA TRP A 7 -13.71 4.22 2.21
C TRP A 7 -13.73 5.15 3.44
N GLY A 8 -13.12 6.32 3.28
CA GLY A 8 -13.01 7.33 4.34
C GLY A 8 -11.84 7.12 5.29
N GLN A 9 -11.24 5.92 5.32
CA GLN A 9 -10.04 5.64 6.11
C GLN A 9 -8.80 5.48 5.22
N ASP A 10 -8.87 4.61 4.23
CA ASP A 10 -7.74 4.33 3.35
C ASP A 10 -7.75 5.19 2.09
N LEU A 11 -8.94 5.51 1.57
CA LEU A 11 -9.13 6.29 0.35
C LEU A 11 -10.40 7.14 0.41
N ASP A 12 -10.50 8.12 -0.48
CA ASP A 12 -11.65 9.00 -0.66
C ASP A 12 -11.91 9.29 -2.15
N HIS A 13 -12.80 10.27 -2.42
CA HIS A 13 -13.19 10.66 -3.78
C HIS A 13 -12.09 11.39 -4.58
N GLU A 14 -11.01 11.84 -3.92
CA GLU A 14 -9.86 12.47 -4.57
C GLU A 14 -8.78 11.44 -4.94
N THR A 15 -8.95 10.21 -4.48
CA THR A 15 -7.96 9.13 -4.65
C THR A 15 -8.06 8.49 -6.04
N SER A 16 -6.96 8.50 -6.79
CA SER A 16 -6.86 7.81 -8.07
C SER A 16 -6.61 6.30 -7.90
N PRO A 17 -7.15 5.44 -8.78
CA PRO A 17 -6.82 4.01 -8.81
C PRO A 17 -5.31 3.71 -8.88
N PHE A 18 -4.53 4.59 -9.49
CA PHE A 18 -3.08 4.45 -9.60
C PHE A 18 -2.34 4.69 -8.29
N GLN A 19 -2.93 5.45 -7.37
CA GLN A 19 -2.35 5.68 -6.05
C GLN A 19 -2.53 4.49 -5.10
N VAL A 20 -3.58 3.69 -5.30
CA VAL A 20 -3.99 2.63 -4.37
C VAL A 20 -3.84 1.21 -4.96
N ASN A 21 -2.95 1.05 -5.93
CA ASN A 21 -2.63 -0.22 -6.59
C ASN A 21 -3.81 -0.91 -7.32
N LEU A 22 -4.82 -0.14 -7.74
CA LEU A 22 -5.95 -0.61 -8.53
C LEU A 22 -5.80 -0.33 -10.03
N SER A 23 -4.58 -0.11 -10.52
CA SER A 23 -4.28 0.17 -11.93
C SER A 23 -4.76 -0.94 -12.87
N TYR A 24 -4.80 -2.19 -12.41
CA TYR A 24 -5.29 -3.34 -13.16
C TYR A 24 -6.80 -3.25 -13.48
N GLN A 25 -7.57 -2.47 -12.74
CA GLN A 25 -8.99 -2.20 -13.01
C GLN A 25 -9.20 -1.13 -14.09
N VAL A 26 -8.13 -0.46 -14.51
CA VAL A 26 -8.16 0.56 -15.56
C VAL A 26 -7.51 0.00 -16.83
N PRO A 27 -8.26 -0.66 -17.71
CA PRO A 27 -7.69 -1.31 -18.89
C PRO A 27 -7.09 -0.28 -19.88
N ARG A 28 -5.95 -0.62 -20.50
CA ARG A 28 -5.22 0.27 -21.41
C ARG A 28 -5.96 0.54 -22.72
N ASN A 29 -6.70 -0.43 -23.23
CA ASN A 29 -7.27 -0.43 -24.58
C ASN A 29 -8.78 -0.54 -24.56
N LYS A 30 -9.45 0.09 -23.58
CA LYS A 30 -10.91 0.09 -23.54
C LYS A 30 -11.47 1.07 -24.59
N GLU A 31 -12.14 0.55 -25.62
CA GLU A 31 -12.75 1.35 -26.67
C GLU A 31 -13.93 2.18 -26.15
N ALA A 32 -14.73 1.59 -25.25
CA ALA A 32 -15.87 2.28 -24.67
C ALA A 32 -15.43 3.54 -23.91
N ASP A 33 -16.22 4.59 -24.07
CA ASP A 33 -16.07 5.81 -23.29
C ASP A 33 -16.62 5.62 -21.85
N TYR A 34 -16.02 6.33 -20.88
CA TYR A 34 -16.45 6.34 -19.49
C TYR A 34 -15.97 7.61 -18.79
N ILE A 35 -16.66 7.97 -17.71
CA ILE A 35 -16.31 9.14 -16.90
C ILE A 35 -14.89 9.00 -16.34
N GLY A 36 -14.06 10.03 -16.58
CA GLY A 36 -12.68 10.07 -16.10
C GLY A 36 -11.65 9.41 -17.02
N LYS A 37 -12.02 8.85 -18.18
CA LYS A 37 -11.10 8.19 -19.11
C LYS A 37 -9.90 9.06 -19.46
N GLU A 38 -10.13 10.28 -19.92
CA GLU A 38 -9.05 11.21 -20.31
C GLU A 38 -8.08 11.51 -19.15
N ALA A 39 -8.62 11.71 -17.94
CA ALA A 39 -7.78 11.96 -16.74
C ALA A 39 -6.93 10.75 -16.39
N LEU A 40 -7.48 9.53 -16.44
CA LEU A 40 -6.76 8.31 -16.16
C LEU A 40 -5.70 8.00 -17.23
N GLU A 41 -5.98 8.26 -18.49
CA GLU A 41 -5.02 8.13 -19.59
C GLU A 41 -3.84 9.09 -19.43
N LYS A 42 -4.06 10.34 -19.02
CA LYS A 42 -3.00 11.32 -18.70
C LYS A 42 -2.13 10.87 -17.55
N GLN A 43 -2.75 10.39 -16.46
CA GLN A 43 -2.01 9.88 -15.29
C GLN A 43 -1.15 8.67 -15.67
N ARG A 44 -1.70 7.76 -16.46
CA ARG A 44 -0.98 6.59 -16.96
C ARG A 44 0.21 6.97 -17.82
N ALA A 45 0.06 7.92 -18.73
CA ALA A 45 1.14 8.39 -19.58
C ALA A 45 2.33 8.91 -18.75
N ILE A 46 2.06 9.65 -17.66
CA ILE A 46 3.10 10.13 -16.74
C ILE A 46 3.82 8.94 -16.06
N ILE A 47 3.08 7.91 -15.64
CA ILE A 47 3.65 6.70 -15.04
C ILE A 47 4.50 5.92 -16.05
N ASP A 48 4.02 5.78 -17.29
CA ASP A 48 4.74 5.09 -18.36
C ASP A 48 6.06 5.79 -18.75
N GLU A 49 6.16 7.12 -18.52
CA GLU A 49 7.39 7.90 -18.62
C GLU A 49 8.32 7.72 -17.39
N GLY A 50 7.96 6.90 -16.42
CA GLY A 50 8.71 6.69 -15.17
C GLY A 50 8.60 7.85 -14.18
N LYS A 51 7.59 8.70 -14.32
CA LYS A 51 7.38 9.86 -13.44
C LYS A 51 6.24 9.59 -12.44
N ALA A 52 6.28 10.30 -11.32
CA ALA A 52 5.22 10.28 -10.30
C ALA A 52 4.09 11.25 -10.69
N PRO A 53 2.85 10.77 -10.96
CA PRO A 53 1.71 11.66 -11.22
C PRO A 53 1.12 12.25 -9.93
N PHE A 54 1.49 11.72 -8.78
CA PHE A 54 1.01 12.10 -7.46
C PHE A 54 2.15 12.22 -6.45
N LYS A 55 1.93 13.01 -5.39
CA LYS A 55 2.89 13.13 -4.29
C LYS A 55 2.97 11.87 -3.43
N MET A 56 1.82 11.24 -3.19
CA MET A 56 1.67 10.12 -2.27
C MET A 56 1.12 8.88 -3.01
N LYS A 57 1.53 7.71 -2.52
CA LYS A 57 1.05 6.41 -2.99
C LYS A 57 0.78 5.51 -1.80
N MET A 58 -0.27 4.72 -1.87
CA MET A 58 -0.56 3.70 -0.89
C MET A 58 0.29 2.46 -1.12
N VAL A 59 0.83 1.95 -0.03
CA VAL A 59 1.65 0.73 0.00
C VAL A 59 1.18 -0.19 1.12
N GLY A 60 1.54 -1.46 1.03
CA GLY A 60 1.56 -2.36 2.17
C GLY A 60 2.82 -2.13 2.98
N ILE A 61 2.73 -2.27 4.30
CA ILE A 61 3.90 -2.29 5.17
C ILE A 61 3.82 -3.47 6.12
N ILE A 62 4.98 -3.99 6.50
CA ILE A 62 5.17 -4.85 7.67
C ILE A 62 6.00 -4.10 8.69
N PHE A 63 5.74 -4.31 9.98
CA PHE A 63 6.47 -3.58 11.03
C PHE A 63 6.40 -4.30 12.37
N GLY A 64 7.35 -3.97 13.25
CA GLY A 64 7.49 -4.54 14.60
C GLY A 64 6.46 -4.03 15.61
N GLY A 65 6.71 -4.28 16.89
CA GLY A 65 5.85 -3.91 18.01
C GLY A 65 4.96 -5.05 18.49
N LYS A 66 4.14 -4.79 19.51
CA LYS A 66 3.17 -5.76 20.03
C LYS A 66 2.06 -6.01 19.01
N ASN A 67 1.40 -7.16 19.10
CA ASN A 67 0.31 -7.54 18.19
C ASN A 67 -0.86 -6.55 18.26
N ILE A 68 -1.24 -5.99 17.13
CA ILE A 68 -2.35 -5.04 16.99
C ILE A 68 -3.63 -5.84 16.75
N ILE A 69 -4.48 -5.91 17.76
CA ILE A 69 -5.72 -6.70 17.75
C ILE A 69 -6.99 -5.86 17.81
N ASP A 70 -6.86 -4.56 18.06
CA ASP A 70 -7.97 -3.62 18.18
C ASP A 70 -7.94 -2.59 17.04
N TYR A 71 -9.12 -2.02 16.76
CA TYR A 71 -9.26 -0.96 15.76
C TYR A 71 -8.49 0.30 16.18
N ALA A 72 -7.63 0.79 15.28
CA ALA A 72 -6.90 2.04 15.47
C ALA A 72 -7.68 3.20 14.81
N PRO A 73 -8.28 4.11 15.59
CA PRO A 73 -9.04 5.24 15.03
C PRO A 73 -8.15 6.33 14.45
N ASP A 74 -6.93 6.44 14.93
CA ASP A 74 -5.97 7.47 14.53
C ASP A 74 -4.95 6.93 13.52
N PHE A 75 -4.45 7.81 12.65
CA PHE A 75 -3.36 7.49 11.74
C PHE A 75 -2.02 7.57 12.46
N TRP A 76 -1.16 6.58 12.22
CA TRP A 76 0.15 6.50 12.87
C TRP A 76 1.23 7.02 11.94
N LEU A 77 2.07 7.91 12.47
CA LEU A 77 3.11 8.55 11.68
C LEU A 77 4.17 7.55 11.20
N ILE A 78 4.59 7.76 9.96
CA ILE A 78 5.74 7.09 9.36
C ILE A 78 6.85 8.11 9.16
N ALA A 79 8.06 7.69 9.51
CA ALA A 79 9.28 8.46 9.25
C ALA A 79 10.26 7.66 8.37
N ASP A 80 11.16 8.36 7.72
CA ASP A 80 12.34 7.76 7.10
C ASP A 80 13.35 7.28 8.15
N MET A 81 14.48 6.73 7.70
CA MET A 81 15.50 6.21 8.60
C MET A 81 16.27 7.31 9.36
N GLU A 82 16.15 8.56 8.95
CA GLU A 82 16.70 9.74 9.62
C GLU A 82 15.70 10.35 10.63
N GLY A 83 14.48 9.81 10.71
CA GLY A 83 13.43 10.27 11.63
C GLY A 83 12.58 11.42 11.09
N LYS A 84 12.70 11.77 9.82
CA LYS A 84 11.86 12.77 9.16
C LYS A 84 10.50 12.16 8.81
N GLU A 85 9.44 12.79 9.29
CA GLU A 85 8.07 12.39 9.00
C GLU A 85 7.79 12.47 7.48
N MET A 86 7.24 11.39 6.92
CA MET A 86 7.00 11.30 5.49
C MET A 86 5.63 10.72 5.12
N GLY A 87 4.93 10.08 6.03
CA GLY A 87 3.67 9.42 5.72
C GLY A 87 2.91 8.95 6.95
N PHE A 88 1.93 8.10 6.73
CA PHE A 88 1.09 7.60 7.82
C PHE A 88 0.46 6.23 7.49
N VAL A 89 0.23 5.43 8.54
CA VAL A 89 -0.50 4.16 8.50
C VAL A 89 -1.98 4.44 8.70
N THR A 90 -2.83 3.85 7.87
CA THR A 90 -4.30 4.00 7.94
C THR A 90 -4.99 2.79 8.56
N SER A 91 -4.51 1.59 8.29
CA SER A 91 -5.16 0.34 8.67
C SER A 91 -4.15 -0.69 9.19
N PRO A 92 -3.65 -0.51 10.43
CA PRO A 92 -2.71 -1.45 11.04
C PRO A 92 -3.45 -2.65 11.66
N TRP A 93 -2.94 -3.87 11.47
CA TRP A 93 -3.45 -5.11 12.07
C TRP A 93 -2.36 -6.15 12.26
N TRP A 94 -2.51 -6.99 13.27
CA TRP A 94 -1.74 -8.22 13.38
C TRP A 94 -2.18 -9.24 12.33
N SER A 95 -1.24 -9.84 11.62
CA SER A 95 -1.48 -10.93 10.70
C SER A 95 -1.01 -12.26 11.31
N PRO A 96 -1.92 -13.14 11.75
CA PRO A 96 -1.52 -14.46 12.27
C PRO A 96 -0.83 -15.34 11.23
N GLU A 97 -1.13 -15.14 9.95
CA GLU A 97 -0.56 -15.90 8.84
C GLU A 97 0.90 -15.51 8.56
N LEU A 98 1.20 -14.21 8.69
CA LEU A 98 2.54 -13.66 8.45
C LEU A 98 3.35 -13.51 9.74
N GLU A 99 2.72 -13.75 10.89
CA GLU A 99 3.28 -13.61 12.24
C GLU A 99 3.95 -12.22 12.46
N THR A 100 3.32 -11.17 11.88
CA THR A 100 3.81 -9.79 11.99
C THR A 100 2.66 -8.80 11.92
N ASN A 101 2.88 -7.56 12.37
CA ASN A 101 1.96 -6.48 12.10
C ASN A 101 2.06 -6.07 10.62
N ILE A 102 0.91 -5.87 10.02
CA ILE A 102 0.76 -5.37 8.64
C ILE A 102 -0.04 -4.08 8.67
N GLY A 103 0.10 -3.26 7.65
CA GLY A 103 -0.73 -2.05 7.52
C GLY A 103 -0.82 -1.56 6.09
N LEU A 104 -1.92 -0.86 5.80
CA LEU A 104 -2.00 0.01 4.64
C LEU A 104 -1.44 1.37 5.04
N ALA A 105 -0.65 1.99 4.18
CA ALA A 105 0.05 3.22 4.49
C ALA A 105 0.18 4.13 3.28
N TRP A 106 0.09 5.43 3.51
CA TRP A 106 0.42 6.47 2.54
C TRP A 106 1.86 6.92 2.74
N VAL A 107 2.66 6.82 1.69
CA VAL A 107 4.06 7.28 1.65
C VAL A 107 4.31 8.13 0.41
N PRO A 108 5.38 8.94 0.36
CA PRO A 108 5.77 9.61 -0.87
C PRO A 108 5.96 8.62 -2.01
N TRP A 109 5.58 9.02 -3.23
CA TRP A 109 5.69 8.14 -4.40
C TRP A 109 7.09 7.56 -4.58
N ASP A 110 8.12 8.38 -4.38
CA ASP A 110 9.52 7.97 -4.51
C ASP A 110 10.00 7.01 -3.40
N SER A 111 9.22 6.87 -2.33
CA SER A 111 9.49 5.95 -1.22
C SER A 111 8.58 4.72 -1.24
N SER A 112 7.83 4.49 -2.32
CA SER A 112 6.82 3.42 -2.44
C SER A 112 7.36 2.11 -3.00
N GLU A 113 8.66 2.00 -3.25
CA GLU A 113 9.29 0.78 -3.76
C GLU A 113 9.32 -0.31 -2.67
N VAL A 114 8.99 -1.54 -3.07
CA VAL A 114 9.05 -2.71 -2.18
C VAL A 114 10.48 -2.90 -1.66
N GLY A 115 10.61 -3.14 -0.35
CA GLY A 115 11.89 -3.22 0.34
C GLY A 115 12.36 -1.89 0.95
N THR A 116 11.69 -0.76 0.68
CA THR A 116 12.01 0.53 1.31
C THR A 116 11.84 0.42 2.81
N LYS A 117 12.90 0.79 3.56
CA LYS A 117 12.91 0.80 5.03
C LYS A 117 12.30 2.08 5.55
N LEU A 118 11.54 1.95 6.62
CA LEU A 118 10.87 3.06 7.27
C LEU A 118 10.75 2.82 8.79
N GLN A 119 10.30 3.82 9.50
CA GLN A 119 9.99 3.75 10.93
C GLN A 119 8.52 4.08 11.15
N VAL A 120 7.86 3.30 12.01
CA VAL A 120 6.45 3.55 12.41
C VAL A 120 6.42 3.99 13.86
N LYS A 121 5.77 5.12 14.13
CA LYS A 121 5.57 5.65 15.49
C LYS A 121 4.28 5.05 16.05
N LEU A 122 4.44 4.03 16.89
CA LEU A 122 3.31 3.34 17.52
C LEU A 122 2.79 4.10 18.74
N PRO A 123 1.47 3.99 19.03
CA PRO A 123 0.94 4.29 20.36
C PRO A 123 1.63 3.45 21.44
N ASP A 124 1.71 3.99 22.66
CA ASP A 124 2.43 3.33 23.78
C ASP A 124 1.91 1.94 24.10
N GLU A 125 0.62 1.67 23.91
CA GLU A 125 -0.01 0.37 24.13
C GLU A 125 0.55 -0.73 23.23
N TYR A 126 0.95 -0.39 21.98
CA TYR A 126 1.53 -1.31 20.99
C TYR A 126 3.04 -1.21 20.87
N SER A 127 3.66 -0.25 21.55
CA SER A 127 5.10 -0.10 21.59
C SER A 127 5.73 -1.03 22.63
N GLU A 128 6.92 -1.56 22.34
CA GLU A 128 7.73 -2.25 23.31
C GLU A 128 8.47 -1.25 24.24
N SER A 129 8.75 -0.05 23.73
CA SER A 129 9.38 1.05 24.44
C SER A 129 8.72 2.36 24.05
N SER A 130 8.08 3.03 25.02
CA SER A 130 7.35 4.29 24.79
C SER A 130 8.19 5.33 24.05
N GLY A 131 7.61 5.91 23.01
CA GLY A 131 8.22 6.95 22.19
C GLY A 131 9.33 6.48 21.24
N VAL A 132 9.67 5.19 21.21
CA VAL A 132 10.66 4.62 20.27
C VAL A 132 9.94 4.08 19.04
N PRO A 133 10.21 4.63 17.83
CA PRO A 133 9.65 4.09 16.61
C PRO A 133 10.12 2.66 16.35
N VAL A 134 9.26 1.85 15.72
CA VAL A 134 9.62 0.50 15.30
C VAL A 134 10.04 0.47 13.85
N ALA A 135 10.95 -0.44 13.51
CA ALA A 135 11.35 -0.66 12.13
C ALA A 135 10.20 -1.26 11.31
N GLY A 136 10.06 -0.81 10.08
CA GLY A 136 9.13 -1.32 9.10
C GLY A 136 9.71 -1.36 7.70
N GLU A 137 8.97 -1.99 6.81
CA GLU A 137 9.37 -2.19 5.42
C GLU A 137 8.15 -2.14 4.50
N VAL A 138 8.30 -1.51 3.34
CA VAL A 138 7.29 -1.51 2.28
C VAL A 138 7.21 -2.89 1.64
N VAL A 139 5.99 -3.40 1.48
CA VAL A 139 5.70 -4.68 0.85
C VAL A 139 4.56 -4.55 -0.16
N ASP A 140 4.40 -5.56 -1.00
CA ASP A 140 3.29 -5.62 -1.97
C ASP A 140 1.91 -5.72 -1.30
N ILE A 141 0.89 -5.19 -1.97
CA ILE A 141 -0.52 -5.40 -1.68
C ILE A 141 -1.16 -6.18 -2.86
N PRO A 142 -1.98 -7.18 -2.57
CA PRO A 142 -2.29 -7.79 -1.28
C PRO A 142 -1.09 -8.52 -0.67
N PHE A 143 -1.07 -8.63 0.66
CA PHE A 143 0.04 -9.24 1.43
C PHE A 143 0.21 -10.75 1.15
N ARG A 144 -0.79 -11.39 0.56
CA ARG A 144 -0.74 -12.80 0.15
C ARG A 144 -0.38 -12.91 -1.33
N GLU A 145 0.66 -13.66 -1.65
CA GLU A 145 1.09 -13.88 -3.04
C GLU A 145 0.00 -14.52 -3.91
N SER A 146 -0.75 -15.47 -3.36
CA SER A 146 -1.79 -16.22 -4.07
C SER A 146 -2.95 -15.37 -4.60
N VAL A 147 -3.15 -14.16 -4.05
CA VAL A 147 -4.23 -13.26 -4.47
C VAL A 147 -3.73 -11.97 -5.12
N ASN A 148 -2.41 -11.80 -5.25
CA ASN A 148 -1.85 -10.61 -5.88
C ASN A 148 -2.07 -10.64 -7.41
N PRO A 149 -2.95 -9.76 -7.97
CA PRO A 149 -3.27 -9.79 -9.39
C PRO A 149 -2.07 -9.47 -10.29
N ASN A 150 -1.12 -8.64 -9.83
CA ASN A 150 0.07 -8.31 -10.59
C ASN A 150 1.00 -9.53 -10.75
N LYS A 151 1.06 -10.40 -9.73
CA LYS A 151 1.83 -11.65 -9.81
C LYS A 151 1.12 -12.70 -10.67
N ARG A 152 -0.23 -12.72 -10.69
CA ARG A 152 -1.00 -13.61 -11.57
C ARG A 152 -0.76 -13.34 -13.06
N GLU A 153 -0.72 -12.08 -13.48
CA GLU A 153 -0.41 -11.71 -14.87
C GLU A 153 0.99 -12.16 -15.27
N VAL A 154 1.99 -12.01 -14.40
CA VAL A 154 3.36 -12.48 -14.65
C VAL A 154 3.44 -14.01 -14.72
N GLN A 155 2.68 -14.72 -13.89
CA GLN A 155 2.64 -16.18 -13.88
C GLN A 155 1.88 -16.74 -15.09
N ALA A 156 0.74 -16.13 -15.46
CA ALA A 156 0.01 -16.48 -16.68
C ALA A 156 0.86 -16.26 -17.94
N ALA A 157 1.62 -15.16 -18.00
CA ALA A 157 2.58 -14.90 -19.09
C ALA A 157 3.73 -15.92 -19.14
N LYS A 158 4.01 -16.60 -18.03
CA LYS A 158 5.01 -17.70 -17.95
C LYS A 158 4.43 -19.09 -18.22
N GLY A 159 3.14 -19.20 -18.57
CA GLY A 159 2.49 -20.48 -18.86
C GLY A 159 2.28 -21.37 -17.64
N LEU A 160 2.21 -20.80 -16.46
CA LEU A 160 1.87 -21.51 -15.23
C LEU A 160 0.34 -21.53 -15.08
N ASP A 161 -0.27 -22.68 -15.39
CA ASP A 161 -1.68 -22.92 -15.13
C ASP A 161 -1.96 -22.88 -13.62
N PHE A 162 -2.91 -22.04 -13.24
CA PHE A 162 -3.52 -22.10 -11.93
C PHE A 162 -4.54 -23.24 -11.96
N ALA A 163 -4.12 -24.42 -11.56
CA ALA A 163 -5.08 -25.49 -11.22
C ALA A 163 -5.80 -25.06 -9.94
N ASP A 164 -7.13 -25.16 -9.97
CA ASP A 164 -8.20 -24.84 -9.04
C ASP A 164 -7.90 -24.81 -7.54
#